data_970627142c93a1ddf47c70fbe0f0ccc6
#
_entry.id   970627142c93a1ddf47c70fbe0f0ccc6
#
_cell.length_a   1.000
_cell.length_b   1.000
_cell.length_c   1.000
_cell.angle_alpha   90.00
_cell.angle_beta   90.00
_cell.angle_gamma   90.00
#
_symmetry.space_group_name_H-M   'P 1'
#
loop_
_entity.id
_entity.type
_entity.pdbx_description
1 polymer ?
#
loop_
_entity_poly.entity_id
_entity_poly.type
_entity_poly.pdbx_seq_one_letter_code
_entity_poly.pdbx_strand_id
1 'polypeptide(L)' 'MHSGKVKWFNDAKGYGFIETTEGKDIFVHYTAIQKEGFKTLAEGQEVSFEIVAGAKGPQAANVTSPDVKPA' A
#
# COMPACT_ATOMS: atom_id res chain seq x y z
N MET A 1 -7.67 -1.27 -11.11
CA MET A 1 -7.07 -0.77 -9.87
C MET A 1 -7.88 -1.25 -8.68
N HIS A 2 -7.22 -1.62 -7.61
CA HIS A 2 -7.88 -2.18 -6.44
C HIS A 2 -7.86 -1.17 -5.30
N SER A 3 -8.77 -1.32 -4.37
CA SER A 3 -8.83 -0.48 -3.19
C SER A 3 -8.71 -1.32 -1.94
N GLY A 4 -8.17 -0.72 -0.89
CA GLY A 4 -8.04 -1.40 0.39
C GLY A 4 -7.62 -0.42 1.46
N LYS A 5 -7.36 -0.96 2.64
CA LYS A 5 -6.89 -0.17 3.77
C LYS A 5 -5.59 -0.76 4.28
N VAL A 6 -4.69 0.10 4.70
CA VAL A 6 -3.42 -0.35 5.26
C VAL A 6 -3.69 -1.06 6.58
N LYS A 7 -3.29 -2.32 6.63
CA LYS A 7 -3.43 -3.11 7.84
C LYS A 7 -2.36 -2.71 8.84
N TRP A 8 -1.13 -2.63 8.37
CA TRP A 8 -0.01 -2.10 9.13
C TRP A 8 1.14 -1.82 8.17
N PHE A 9 2.03 -0.93 8.58
CA PHE A 9 3.21 -0.63 7.78
C PHE A 9 4.37 -0.31 8.73
N ASN A 10 5.53 -0.91 8.46
CA ASN A 10 6.72 -0.70 9.25
C ASN A 10 7.66 0.23 8.51
N ASP A 11 7.75 1.48 8.96
CA ASP A 11 8.57 2.50 8.31
C ASP A 11 10.05 2.15 8.34
N ALA A 12 10.50 1.54 9.41
CA ALA A 12 11.91 1.21 9.57
C ALA A 12 12.35 0.13 8.60
N LYS A 13 11.47 -0.82 8.33
CA LYS A 13 11.75 -1.93 7.41
C LYS A 13 11.30 -1.63 5.99
N GLY A 14 10.38 -0.70 5.82
CA GLY A 14 9.90 -0.27 4.52
C GLY A 14 8.88 -1.20 3.87
N TYR A 15 8.11 -1.93 4.65
CA TYR A 15 7.06 -2.79 4.09
C TYR A 15 5.89 -2.94 5.06
N GLY A 16 4.79 -3.46 4.52
CA GLY A 16 3.61 -3.71 5.32
C GLY A 16 2.60 -4.52 4.53
N PHE A 17 1.36 -4.47 4.98
CA PHE A 17 0.26 -5.17 4.32
C PHE A 17 -0.94 -4.26 4.17
N ILE A 18 -1.64 -4.45 3.05
CA ILE A 18 -2.89 -3.77 2.76
C ILE A 18 -3.97 -4.84 2.75
N GLU A 19 -5.06 -4.59 3.46
CA GLU A 19 -6.22 -5.46 3.42
C GLU A 19 -7.15 -4.96 2.34
N THR A 20 -7.44 -5.80 1.36
CA THR A 20 -8.34 -5.43 0.27
C THR A 20 -9.78 -5.44 0.74
N THR A 21 -10.67 -4.86 -0.07
CA THR A 21 -12.11 -4.89 0.22
C THR A 21 -12.67 -6.31 0.22
N GLU A 22 -11.93 -7.25 -0.35
CA GLU A 22 -12.30 -8.66 -0.36
C GLU A 22 -11.77 -9.42 0.86
N GLY A 23 -11.04 -8.73 1.74
CA GLY A 23 -10.50 -9.34 2.94
C GLY A 23 -9.17 -10.05 2.76
N LYS A 24 -8.49 -9.80 1.66
CA LYS A 24 -7.18 -10.41 1.40
C LYS A 24 -6.05 -9.48 1.81
N ASP A 25 -4.98 -10.05 2.36
CA ASP A 25 -3.80 -9.30 2.72
C ASP A 25 -2.84 -9.26 1.53
N ILE A 26 -2.45 -8.06 1.13
CA ILE A 26 -1.54 -7.86 0.00
C ILE A 26 -0.28 -7.19 0.51
N PHE A 27 0.87 -7.79 0.23
CA PHE A 27 2.16 -7.24 0.62
C PHE A 27 2.42 -5.92 -0.11
N VAL A 28 2.95 -4.95 0.60
CA VAL A 28 3.33 -3.66 0.02
C VAL A 28 4.74 -3.29 0.49
N HIS A 29 5.57 -2.86 -0.46
CA HIS A 29 6.92 -2.38 -0.16
C HIS A 29 6.98 -0.88 -0.43
N TYR A 30 7.84 -0.16 0.29
CA TYR A 30 7.90 1.29 0.15
C TYR A 30 8.19 1.74 -1.28
N THR A 31 8.88 0.92 -2.07
CA THR A 31 9.18 1.26 -3.46
C THR A 31 7.92 1.28 -4.33
N ALA A 32 6.84 0.65 -3.87
CA ALA A 32 5.57 0.65 -4.60
C ALA A 32 4.71 1.86 -4.29
N ILE A 33 5.07 2.66 -3.30
CA ILE A 33 4.28 3.81 -2.88
C ILE A 33 4.58 5.00 -3.78
N GLN A 34 3.54 5.51 -4.44
CA GLN A 34 3.63 6.67 -5.34
C GLN A 34 3.36 7.95 -4.55
N LYS A 35 4.30 8.31 -3.71
CA LYS A 35 4.14 9.47 -2.86
C LYS A 35 5.48 10.17 -2.73
N GLU A 36 5.48 11.47 -2.99
CA GLU A 36 6.68 12.27 -2.82
C GLU A 36 6.95 12.50 -1.33
N GLY A 37 8.22 12.50 -0.98
CA GLY A 37 8.63 12.68 0.41
C GLY A 37 8.59 11.37 1.17
N PHE A 38 7.72 11.28 2.15
CA PHE A 38 7.65 10.09 2.99
C PHE A 38 6.97 8.93 2.28
N LYS A 39 7.69 7.86 2.09
CA LYS A 39 7.13 6.63 1.53
C LYS A 39 6.66 5.74 2.66
N THR A 40 5.62 6.19 3.33
CA THR A 40 5.05 5.51 4.48
C THR A 40 3.54 5.54 4.40
N LEU A 41 2.91 4.58 5.06
CA LEU A 41 1.47 4.46 5.10
C LEU A 41 1.02 4.40 6.55
N ALA A 42 -0.08 5.06 6.84
CA ALA A 42 -0.65 5.03 8.18
C ALA A 42 -1.61 3.84 8.30
N GLU A 43 -1.64 3.24 9.47
CA GLU A 43 -2.56 2.14 9.75
C GLU A 43 -4.00 2.62 9.57
N GLY A 44 -4.78 1.83 8.82
CA GLY A 44 -6.16 2.18 8.52
C GLY A 44 -6.36 3.15 7.37
N GLN A 45 -5.27 3.64 6.79
CA GLN A 45 -5.34 4.56 5.67
C GLN A 45 -5.90 3.87 4.43
N GLU A 46 -6.83 4.55 3.74
CA GLU A 46 -7.37 4.03 2.49
C GLU A 46 -6.39 4.27 1.36
N VAL A 47 -6.17 3.26 0.54
CA VAL A 47 -5.23 3.34 -0.58
C VAL A 47 -5.81 2.66 -1.81
N SER A 48 -5.34 3.08 -2.98
CA SER A 48 -5.61 2.42 -4.24
C SER A 48 -4.30 1.87 -4.78
N PHE A 49 -4.36 0.71 -5.41
CA PHE A 49 -3.15 0.04 -5.87
C PHE A 49 -3.47 -0.98 -6.94
N GLU A 50 -2.40 -1.50 -7.57
CA GLU A 50 -2.51 -2.61 -8.50
C GLU A 50 -1.88 -3.83 -7.85
N ILE A 51 -2.35 -5.01 -8.25
CA ILE A 51 -1.82 -6.26 -7.74
C ILE A 51 -0.94 -6.88 -8.80
N VAL A 52 0.29 -7.18 -8.43
CA VAL A 52 1.25 -7.84 -9.32
C VAL A 52 1.81 -9.07 -8.62
N ALA A 53 2.32 -10.02 -9.40
CA ALA A 53 2.96 -11.20 -8.84
C ALA A 53 4.34 -10.81 -8.32
N GLY A 54 4.55 -11.02 -7.03
CA GLY A 54 5.83 -10.74 -6.39
C GLY A 54 6.49 -12.01 -5.89
N ALA A 55 7.67 -11.87 -5.33
CA ALA A 55 8.42 -13.02 -4.80
C ALA A 55 7.69 -13.73 -3.67
N LYS A 56 6.89 -12.99 -2.92
CA LYS A 56 6.14 -13.54 -1.79
C LYS A 56 4.66 -13.76 -2.09
N GLY A 57 4.29 -13.72 -3.36
CA GLY A 57 2.91 -13.84 -3.80
C GLY A 57 2.37 -12.50 -4.27
N PRO A 58 1.04 -12.27 -4.18
CA PRO A 58 0.46 -11.00 -4.62
C PRO A 58 1.06 -9.82 -3.88
N GLN A 59 1.41 -8.80 -4.63
CA GLN A 59 2.09 -7.62 -4.09
C GLN A 59 1.44 -6.36 -4.66
N ALA A 60 1.29 -5.34 -3.83
CA ALA A 60 0.76 -4.07 -4.27
C ALA A 60 1.80 -3.29 -5.08
N ALA A 61 1.34 -2.63 -6.12
CA ALA A 61 2.18 -1.78 -6.96
C ALA A 61 1.42 -0.49 -7.24
N ASN A 62 2.16 0.57 -7.51
CA ASN A 62 1.58 1.89 -7.80
C ASN A 62 0.57 2.30 -6.74
N VAL A 63 0.97 2.18 -5.49
CA VAL A 63 0.10 2.50 -4.36
C VAL A 63 -0.08 4.01 -4.26
N THR A 64 -1.32 4.45 -4.25
CA THR A 64 -1.65 5.85 -4.10
C THR A 64 -2.70 6.01 -3.00
N SER A 65 -2.71 7.16 -2.36
CA SER A 65 -3.69 7.45 -1.32
C SER A 65 -4.63 8.53 -1.81
N PRO A 66 -5.93 8.22 -1.93
CA PRO A 66 -6.90 9.24 -2.35
C PRO A 66 -7.10 10.32 -1.29
N ASP A 67 -6.67 10.06 -0.07
CA ASP A 67 -6.78 11.03 1.02
C ASP A 67 -5.70 12.10 0.97
N VAL A 68 -4.65 11.86 0.20
CA VAL A 68 -3.58 12.85 0.04
C VAL A 68 -3.98 13.79 -1.07
N LYS A 69 -4.34 15.00 -0.70
CA LYS A 69 -4.66 16.01 -1.68
C LYS A 69 -3.37 16.69 -2.13
N PRO A 70 -3.15 16.83 -3.43
CA PRO A 70 -2.03 17.62 -3.88
C PRO A 70 -2.22 19.06 -3.40
N ALA A 71 -1.17 19.62 -2.92
CA ALA A 71 -1.21 20.99 -2.43
C ALA A 71 -1.52 21.98 -3.57
#